data_1a8e7d98f42130db2585fe114e07912e
#
_entry.id   1a8e7d98f42130db2585fe114e07912e
#
_cell.length_a   1.000
_cell.length_b   1.000
_cell.length_c   1.000
_cell.angle_alpha   90.00
_cell.angle_beta   90.00
_cell.angle_gamma   90.00
#
_symmetry.space_group_name_H-M   'P 1'
#
loop_
_entity.id
_entity.type
_entity.pdbx_description
1 polymer ?
#
loop_
_entity_poly.entity_id
_entity_poly.type
_entity_poly.pdbx_seq_one_letter_code
_entity_poly.pdbx_strand_id
1 'polypeptide(L)'
;MKRMIQALFIVACMVGFLSAKDKILIEGKEAIKLIGKPGVMFVSGDSDTAFENGHIKGSVDMYAHHLHHSDIMGHMKCSPLFMCPKEAEKLIGASGIDNNTMVIAYDNYRGPNATGVYVFFKSYGHKKVYILNGGVEAIKALDPNQKKYDALKKEKRKIRKAYKKAKKANKMDEYKKLKAQYNQIKKKMKKLQAKLIIQRGKKVVELGEDLHAILDPKANIKPKKYHIDMKHIDTSIVAGKDEVYKAVKDRLKNGDKSKYVIVDARSMIEIIGQRKMDNVARGGHIPTAKFIEWKQITDFKNKKSFRDLNKLREMFKKYGITPDKTVYAYCQVGTGRGSDIITALKLLGFKNAKVYNGSWDEWGNDMNLPIRR
;
A
#
# COMPACT_ATOMS: atom_id res chain seq x y z
N MET A 1 36.01 -46.55 -41.39
CA MET A 1 35.62 -46.13 -40.04
C MET A 1 35.20 -44.66 -40.12
N LYS A 2 33.91 -44.41 -40.35
CA LYS A 2 33.32 -43.05 -40.41
C LYS A 2 32.63 -42.79 -39.09
N ARG A 3 33.14 -41.81 -38.30
CA ARG A 3 32.47 -41.31 -37.10
C ARG A 3 31.48 -40.26 -37.54
N MET A 4 30.18 -40.55 -37.39
CA MET A 4 29.10 -39.58 -37.49
C MET A 4 29.08 -38.73 -36.23
N ILE A 5 29.23 -37.43 -36.38
CA ILE A 5 29.04 -36.43 -35.34
C ILE A 5 27.54 -36.02 -35.42
N GLN A 6 26.77 -36.42 -34.43
CA GLN A 6 25.41 -35.91 -34.25
C GLN A 6 25.49 -34.52 -33.60
N ALA A 7 25.14 -33.49 -34.36
CA ALA A 7 24.95 -32.15 -33.85
C ALA A 7 23.55 -32.07 -33.18
N LEU A 8 23.53 -31.95 -31.87
CA LEU A 8 22.31 -31.63 -31.09
C LEU A 8 22.00 -30.14 -31.29
N PHE A 9 20.96 -29.83 -32.01
CA PHE A 9 20.36 -28.49 -32.04
C PHE A 9 19.58 -28.26 -30.73
N ILE A 10 20.18 -27.52 -29.78
CA ILE A 10 19.46 -26.99 -28.64
C ILE A 10 18.78 -25.71 -29.13
N VAL A 11 17.48 -25.80 -29.39
CA VAL A 11 16.61 -24.63 -29.57
C VAL A 11 16.41 -23.99 -28.20
N ALA A 12 17.23 -23.01 -27.88
CA ALA A 12 17.01 -22.16 -26.72
C ALA A 12 15.80 -21.26 -27.01
N CYS A 13 14.65 -21.61 -26.47
CA CYS A 13 13.53 -20.67 -26.34
C CYS A 13 14.00 -19.50 -25.48
N MET A 14 14.38 -18.40 -26.10
CA MET A 14 14.54 -17.11 -25.45
C MET A 14 13.14 -16.60 -25.05
N VAL A 15 12.60 -17.13 -23.95
CA VAL A 15 11.61 -16.43 -23.18
C VAL A 15 12.36 -15.27 -22.53
N GLY A 16 12.08 -14.06 -23.00
CA GLY A 16 12.68 -12.85 -22.45
C GLY A 16 12.43 -12.79 -20.95
N PHE A 17 13.43 -13.13 -20.16
CA PHE A 17 13.46 -12.81 -18.72
C PHE A 17 13.58 -11.29 -18.62
N LEU A 18 12.44 -10.61 -18.50
CA LEU A 18 12.40 -9.30 -17.86
C LEU A 18 13.16 -9.45 -16.54
N SER A 19 14.25 -8.74 -16.41
CA SER A 19 15.12 -8.78 -15.23
C SER A 19 14.25 -8.66 -13.96
N ALA A 20 14.39 -9.58 -13.03
CA ALA A 20 13.68 -9.59 -11.74
C ALA A 20 13.93 -8.30 -10.92
N LYS A 21 14.81 -7.43 -11.38
CA LYS A 21 15.21 -6.17 -10.75
C LYS A 21 14.16 -5.06 -10.88
N ASP A 22 13.21 -5.15 -11.83
CA ASP A 22 12.25 -4.08 -12.14
C ASP A 22 10.78 -4.44 -11.87
N LYS A 23 10.52 -5.63 -11.31
CA LYS A 23 9.16 -6.07 -11.00
C LYS A 23 8.67 -5.39 -9.72
N ILE A 24 7.70 -4.47 -9.86
CA ILE A 24 7.06 -3.79 -8.70
C ILE A 24 5.83 -4.57 -8.23
N LEU A 25 5.04 -5.12 -9.15
CA LEU A 25 3.79 -5.79 -8.84
C LEU A 25 3.95 -7.31 -8.79
N ILE A 26 3.22 -7.95 -7.86
CA ILE A 26 3.01 -9.38 -7.83
C ILE A 26 1.51 -9.68 -7.98
N GLU A 27 1.16 -10.61 -8.86
CA GLU A 27 -0.23 -10.98 -9.09
C GLU A 27 -0.75 -11.94 -8.00
N GLY A 28 -2.06 -11.86 -7.70
CA GLY A 28 -2.68 -12.68 -6.66
C GLY A 28 -2.44 -14.19 -6.82
N LYS A 29 -2.43 -14.71 -8.07
CA LYS A 29 -2.16 -16.14 -8.35
C LYS A 29 -0.74 -16.57 -7.98
N GLU A 30 0.24 -15.69 -8.05
CA GLU A 30 1.61 -15.92 -7.62
C GLU A 30 1.72 -15.74 -6.12
N ALA A 31 1.21 -14.63 -5.60
CA ALA A 31 1.29 -14.26 -4.19
C ALA A 31 0.64 -15.29 -3.25
N ILE A 32 -0.51 -15.87 -3.62
CA ILE A 32 -1.21 -16.85 -2.77
C ILE A 32 -0.35 -18.09 -2.48
N LYS A 33 0.55 -18.47 -3.39
CA LYS A 33 1.47 -19.60 -3.23
C LYS A 33 2.61 -19.31 -2.24
N LEU A 34 2.83 -18.03 -1.95
CA LEU A 34 3.91 -17.53 -1.09
C LEU A 34 3.44 -17.33 0.35
N ILE A 35 2.14 -17.38 0.64
CA ILE A 35 1.60 -17.20 1.99
C ILE A 35 2.12 -18.30 2.91
N GLY A 36 2.79 -17.90 4.00
CA GLY A 36 3.40 -18.81 4.98
C GLY A 36 4.69 -19.48 4.53
N LYS A 37 5.28 -19.10 3.40
CA LYS A 37 6.59 -19.60 2.98
C LYS A 37 7.71 -18.95 3.79
N PRO A 38 8.75 -19.71 4.19
CA PRO A 38 9.93 -19.13 4.85
C PRO A 38 10.56 -18.03 4.00
N GLY A 39 11.02 -16.95 4.64
CA GLY A 39 11.66 -15.82 3.95
C GLY A 39 10.70 -14.90 3.20
N VAL A 40 9.39 -15.06 3.38
CA VAL A 40 8.36 -14.16 2.80
C VAL A 40 7.51 -13.56 3.91
N MET A 41 7.31 -12.24 3.86
CA MET A 41 6.42 -11.51 4.76
C MET A 41 5.41 -10.68 3.97
N PHE A 42 4.13 -10.88 4.25
CA PHE A 42 3.07 -9.99 3.77
C PHE A 42 2.91 -8.84 4.75
N VAL A 43 2.94 -7.61 4.23
CA VAL A 43 2.85 -6.39 5.04
C VAL A 43 1.63 -5.59 4.61
N SER A 44 0.67 -5.45 5.51
CA SER A 44 -0.48 -4.57 5.33
C SER A 44 -0.06 -3.11 5.50
N GLY A 45 -0.57 -2.23 4.65
CA GLY A 45 -0.45 -0.79 4.83
C GLY A 45 -1.77 -0.13 5.27
N ASP A 46 -2.83 -0.92 5.47
CA ASP A 46 -4.13 -0.41 5.92
C ASP A 46 -4.08 0.02 7.41
N SER A 47 -5.15 0.68 7.89
CA SER A 47 -5.22 1.03 9.31
C SER A 47 -5.33 -0.20 10.20
N ASP A 48 -4.88 -0.08 11.45
CA ASP A 48 -4.98 -1.10 12.51
C ASP A 48 -6.35 -1.76 12.59
N THR A 49 -7.40 -0.95 12.52
CA THR A 49 -8.79 -1.44 12.52
C THR A 49 -9.11 -2.26 11.28
N ALA A 50 -8.59 -1.87 10.12
CA ALA A 50 -8.80 -2.64 8.89
C ALA A 50 -8.03 -3.97 8.93
N PHE A 51 -6.79 -3.96 9.43
CA PHE A 51 -6.00 -5.16 9.68
C PHE A 51 -6.70 -6.11 10.65
N GLU A 52 -7.14 -5.62 11.80
CA GLU A 52 -7.87 -6.39 12.81
C GLU A 52 -9.13 -7.06 12.25
N ASN A 53 -9.85 -6.36 11.36
CA ASN A 53 -11.07 -6.87 10.73
C ASN A 53 -10.82 -7.88 9.61
N GLY A 54 -9.62 -7.89 9.00
CA GLY A 54 -9.31 -8.85 7.94
C GLY A 54 -7.95 -8.68 7.28
N HIS A 55 -6.98 -9.50 7.65
CA HIS A 55 -5.63 -9.52 7.09
C HIS A 55 -5.25 -10.88 6.50
N ILE A 56 -4.23 -10.93 5.68
CA ILE A 56 -3.65 -12.17 5.13
C ILE A 56 -2.97 -12.93 6.27
N LYS A 57 -3.26 -14.23 6.40
CA LYS A 57 -2.68 -15.10 7.42
C LYS A 57 -1.15 -14.97 7.49
N GLY A 58 -0.63 -14.76 8.70
CA GLY A 58 0.81 -14.62 8.95
C GLY A 58 1.39 -13.25 8.55
N SER A 59 0.57 -12.27 8.22
CA SER A 59 1.02 -10.92 7.89
C SER A 59 1.26 -10.06 9.13
N VAL A 60 1.94 -8.94 8.89
CA VAL A 60 2.11 -7.83 9.82
C VAL A 60 1.46 -6.58 9.27
N ASP A 61 1.21 -5.60 10.12
CA ASP A 61 0.71 -4.30 9.70
C ASP A 61 1.76 -3.22 9.88
N MET A 62 1.89 -2.38 8.86
CA MET A 62 2.68 -1.16 8.86
C MET A 62 1.81 -0.08 8.24
N TYR A 63 0.86 0.42 9.03
CA TYR A 63 -0.05 1.45 8.54
C TYR A 63 0.72 2.63 7.97
N ALA A 64 0.46 2.96 6.72
CA ALA A 64 1.24 3.93 5.97
C ALA A 64 1.37 5.29 6.69
N HIS A 65 0.33 5.73 7.43
CA HIS A 65 0.40 6.96 8.22
C HIS A 65 1.28 6.84 9.47
N HIS A 66 1.44 5.66 10.07
CA HIS A 66 2.33 5.43 11.21
C HIS A 66 3.81 5.35 10.80
N LEU A 67 4.09 5.23 9.50
CA LEU A 67 5.46 5.27 8.97
C LEU A 67 6.00 6.70 8.82
N HIS A 68 5.15 7.72 8.97
CA HIS A 68 5.50 9.13 8.85
C HIS A 68 5.84 9.71 10.23
N HIS A 69 7.13 9.80 10.54
CA HIS A 69 7.63 10.34 11.82
C HIS A 69 8.02 11.81 11.69
N SER A 70 7.12 12.68 12.10
CA SER A 70 7.31 14.12 12.18
C SER A 70 7.15 14.62 13.64
N ASP A 71 7.55 15.86 13.88
CA ASP A 71 7.15 16.58 15.09
C ASP A 71 5.71 17.09 14.98
N ILE A 72 5.24 17.79 16.03
CA ILE A 72 3.88 18.34 16.08
C ILE A 72 3.61 19.40 14.99
N MET A 73 4.65 20.00 14.44
CA MET A 73 4.58 20.97 13.33
C MET A 73 4.73 20.29 11.96
N GLY A 74 4.79 18.97 11.89
CA GLY A 74 4.94 18.21 10.67
C GLY A 74 6.35 18.15 10.11
N HIS A 75 7.38 18.71 10.81
CA HIS A 75 8.76 18.62 10.36
C HIS A 75 9.27 17.19 10.48
N MET A 76 9.80 16.67 9.39
CA MET A 76 10.33 15.31 9.35
C MET A 76 11.61 15.18 10.16
N LYS A 77 11.61 14.28 11.17
CA LYS A 77 12.76 14.06 12.07
C LYS A 77 14.03 13.63 11.33
N CYS A 78 13.90 12.85 10.26
CA CYS A 78 15.03 12.31 9.49
C CYS A 78 14.80 12.45 7.96
N SER A 79 14.43 13.67 7.50
CA SER A 79 14.23 13.95 6.06
C SER A 79 15.49 13.59 5.24
N PRO A 80 15.35 13.02 4.02
CA PRO A 80 14.12 12.76 3.29
C PRO A 80 13.47 11.41 3.60
N LEU A 81 13.91 10.67 4.62
CA LEU A 81 13.31 9.41 5.05
C LEU A 81 12.02 9.66 5.85
N PHE A 82 11.13 8.68 5.86
CA PHE A 82 9.85 8.77 6.58
C PHE A 82 10.00 8.55 8.09
N MET A 83 10.97 7.76 8.49
CA MET A 83 11.32 7.41 9.87
C MET A 83 12.83 7.40 10.03
N CYS A 84 13.33 7.67 11.22
CA CYS A 84 14.77 7.58 11.47
C CYS A 84 15.26 6.13 11.37
N PRO A 85 16.46 5.88 10.82
CA PRO A 85 16.93 4.52 10.51
C PRO A 85 16.88 3.55 11.69
N LYS A 86 17.26 3.99 12.91
CA LYS A 86 17.24 3.14 14.12
C LYS A 86 15.82 2.70 14.50
N GLU A 87 14.84 3.60 14.38
CA GLU A 87 13.42 3.29 14.63
C GLU A 87 12.88 2.36 13.56
N ALA A 88 13.22 2.60 12.29
CA ALA A 88 12.85 1.74 11.18
C ALA A 88 13.43 0.32 11.32
N GLU A 89 14.72 0.18 11.70
CA GLU A 89 15.35 -1.13 11.99
C GLU A 89 14.58 -1.88 13.09
N LYS A 90 14.22 -1.17 14.16
CA LYS A 90 13.48 -1.73 15.29
C LYS A 90 12.09 -2.23 14.89
N LEU A 91 11.32 -1.40 14.18
CA LEU A 91 9.98 -1.74 13.69
C LEU A 91 10.02 -2.93 12.72
N ILE A 92 10.90 -2.86 11.72
CA ILE A 92 11.03 -3.89 10.68
C ILE A 92 11.47 -5.21 11.31
N GLY A 93 12.47 -5.17 12.19
CA GLY A 93 12.98 -6.35 12.90
C GLY A 93 11.93 -6.99 13.81
N ALA A 94 11.20 -6.20 14.60
CA ALA A 94 10.12 -6.69 15.47
C ALA A 94 8.97 -7.33 14.66
N SER A 95 8.79 -6.90 13.41
CA SER A 95 7.84 -7.46 12.46
C SER A 95 8.31 -8.79 11.81
N GLY A 96 9.44 -9.36 12.25
CA GLY A 96 9.95 -10.63 11.75
C GLY A 96 10.61 -10.56 10.37
N ILE A 97 11.04 -9.37 9.97
CA ILE A 97 11.65 -9.08 8.66
C ILE A 97 13.16 -8.86 8.84
N ASP A 98 13.96 -9.53 8.05
CA ASP A 98 15.41 -9.30 7.87
C ASP A 98 15.70 -8.77 6.45
N ASN A 99 16.96 -8.42 6.19
CA ASN A 99 17.39 -7.87 4.91
C ASN A 99 17.21 -8.81 3.70
N ASN A 100 17.01 -10.12 3.93
CA ASN A 100 16.80 -11.13 2.89
C ASN A 100 15.33 -11.47 2.67
N THR A 101 14.45 -11.05 3.57
CA THR A 101 13.01 -11.33 3.53
C THR A 101 12.38 -10.70 2.28
N MET A 102 11.60 -11.48 1.54
CA MET A 102 10.74 -10.95 0.48
C MET A 102 9.52 -10.28 1.13
N VAL A 103 9.37 -8.99 0.95
CA VAL A 103 8.24 -8.20 1.44
C VAL A 103 7.19 -8.08 0.34
N ILE A 104 5.95 -8.42 0.66
CA ILE A 104 4.80 -8.23 -0.24
C ILE A 104 3.83 -7.27 0.45
N ALA A 105 3.91 -6.00 0.09
CA ALA A 105 3.01 -4.96 0.58
C ALA A 105 1.61 -5.12 -0.01
N TYR A 106 0.58 -4.94 0.81
CA TYR A 106 -0.80 -5.00 0.36
C TYR A 106 -1.71 -4.05 1.15
N ASP A 107 -2.85 -3.75 0.58
CA ASP A 107 -3.96 -3.05 1.22
C ASP A 107 -5.29 -3.61 0.70
N ASN A 108 -6.37 -2.87 0.89
CA ASN A 108 -7.69 -3.23 0.35
C ASN A 108 -7.89 -2.82 -1.13
N TYR A 109 -6.84 -2.43 -1.85
CA TYR A 109 -6.79 -1.86 -3.22
C TYR A 109 -7.55 -0.53 -3.40
N ARG A 110 -8.29 -0.08 -2.43
CA ARG A 110 -9.07 1.18 -2.49
C ARG A 110 -8.33 2.38 -1.92
N GLY A 111 -7.21 2.14 -1.27
CA GLY A 111 -6.33 3.14 -0.73
C GLY A 111 -4.90 2.89 -1.20
N PRO A 112 -4.09 3.93 -1.28
CA PRO A 112 -2.71 3.86 -1.77
C PRO A 112 -1.73 3.45 -0.66
N ASN A 113 -2.14 2.66 0.31
CA ASN A 113 -1.33 2.38 1.51
C ASN A 113 -0.23 1.35 1.23
N ALA A 114 -0.51 0.36 0.36
CA ALA A 114 0.51 -0.61 -0.06
C ALA A 114 1.70 0.06 -0.76
N THR A 115 1.46 1.14 -1.52
CA THR A 115 2.52 1.91 -2.16
C THR A 115 3.35 2.71 -1.15
N GLY A 116 2.75 3.16 -0.05
CA GLY A 116 3.46 3.78 1.07
C GLY A 116 4.45 2.81 1.71
N VAL A 117 4.01 1.59 2.03
CA VAL A 117 4.88 0.51 2.54
C VAL A 117 5.99 0.19 1.53
N TYR A 118 5.66 0.08 0.25
CA TYR A 118 6.65 -0.17 -0.80
C TYR A 118 7.72 0.91 -0.85
N VAL A 119 7.34 2.19 -0.89
CA VAL A 119 8.29 3.32 -0.92
C VAL A 119 9.11 3.38 0.36
N PHE A 120 8.50 3.10 1.53
CA PHE A 120 9.20 3.02 2.81
C PHE A 120 10.35 2.02 2.73
N PHE A 121 10.10 0.76 2.39
CA PHE A 121 11.16 -0.24 2.27
C PHE A 121 12.19 0.09 1.19
N LYS A 122 11.75 0.61 0.04
CA LYS A 122 12.67 0.99 -1.05
C LYS A 122 13.60 2.12 -0.64
N SER A 123 13.12 3.12 0.09
CA SER A 123 13.95 4.23 0.56
C SER A 123 15.09 3.79 1.47
N TYR A 124 14.92 2.70 2.21
CA TYR A 124 15.98 2.07 3.02
C TYR A 124 16.83 1.04 2.26
N GLY A 125 16.70 0.97 0.93
CA GLY A 125 17.50 0.07 0.10
C GLY A 125 17.07 -1.41 0.16
N HIS A 126 15.87 -1.72 0.68
CA HIS A 126 15.37 -3.10 0.70
C HIS A 126 15.15 -3.63 -0.73
N LYS A 127 15.84 -4.74 -1.07
CA LYS A 127 15.91 -5.21 -2.47
C LYS A 127 14.65 -5.94 -2.92
N LYS A 128 14.04 -6.76 -2.05
CA LYS A 128 12.95 -7.69 -2.39
C LYS A 128 11.61 -7.19 -1.86
N VAL A 129 11.11 -6.08 -2.37
CA VAL A 129 9.79 -5.55 -2.00
C VAL A 129 8.89 -5.41 -3.22
N TYR A 130 7.65 -5.88 -3.08
CA TYR A 130 6.64 -5.95 -4.13
C TYR A 130 5.30 -5.46 -3.60
N ILE A 131 4.39 -5.08 -4.50
CA ILE A 131 3.02 -4.71 -4.18
C ILE A 131 2.07 -5.78 -4.71
N LEU A 132 1.18 -6.30 -3.88
CA LEU A 132 0.14 -7.24 -4.28
C LEU A 132 -0.93 -6.52 -5.12
N ASN A 133 -0.93 -6.79 -6.42
CA ASN A 133 -1.90 -6.19 -7.34
C ASN A 133 -3.34 -6.61 -7.01
N GLY A 134 -4.17 -5.63 -6.66
CA GLY A 134 -5.54 -5.85 -6.20
C GLY A 134 -5.68 -6.17 -4.70
N GLY A 135 -4.58 -6.06 -3.94
CA GLY A 135 -4.58 -6.14 -2.49
C GLY A 135 -5.23 -7.41 -1.92
N VAL A 136 -5.77 -7.30 -0.72
CA VAL A 136 -6.45 -8.42 -0.04
C VAL A 136 -7.61 -9.01 -0.84
N GLU A 137 -8.26 -8.22 -1.71
CA GLU A 137 -9.36 -8.70 -2.54
C GLU A 137 -8.90 -9.70 -3.61
N ALA A 138 -7.67 -9.58 -4.13
CA ALA A 138 -7.10 -10.54 -5.06
C ALA A 138 -6.94 -11.93 -4.40
N ILE A 139 -6.52 -11.98 -3.13
CA ILE A 139 -6.41 -13.23 -2.36
C ILE A 139 -7.79 -13.81 -2.02
N LYS A 140 -8.74 -12.99 -1.57
CA LYS A 140 -10.12 -13.43 -1.29
C LYS A 140 -10.79 -14.07 -2.51
N ALA A 141 -10.56 -13.51 -3.70
CA ALA A 141 -11.12 -14.04 -4.94
C ALA A 141 -10.59 -15.43 -5.29
N LEU A 142 -9.39 -15.77 -4.85
CA LEU A 142 -8.71 -17.03 -5.12
C LEU A 142 -8.92 -18.09 -4.02
N ASP A 143 -9.32 -17.69 -2.80
CA ASP A 143 -9.56 -18.61 -1.68
C ASP A 143 -10.89 -19.38 -1.88
N PRO A 144 -10.88 -20.68 -2.12
CA PRO A 144 -12.11 -21.47 -2.31
C PRO A 144 -12.97 -21.50 -1.03
N ASN A 145 -12.37 -21.37 0.16
CA ASN A 145 -13.08 -21.33 1.42
C ASN A 145 -13.80 -19.99 1.61
N GLN A 146 -13.26 -18.89 1.08
CA GLN A 146 -13.89 -17.57 1.12
C GLN A 146 -15.21 -17.58 0.35
N LYS A 147 -15.26 -18.17 -0.85
CA LYS A 147 -16.48 -18.29 -1.64
C LYS A 147 -17.57 -19.07 -0.88
N LYS A 148 -17.19 -20.20 -0.25
CA LYS A 148 -18.09 -21.01 0.59
C LYS A 148 -18.59 -20.23 1.81
N TYR A 149 -17.68 -19.49 2.47
CA TYR A 149 -18.02 -18.66 3.63
C TYR A 149 -19.00 -17.54 3.26
N ASP A 150 -18.78 -16.86 2.13
CA ASP A 150 -19.65 -15.78 1.66
C ASP A 150 -21.04 -16.29 1.26
N ALA A 151 -21.14 -17.48 0.67
CA ALA A 151 -22.41 -18.15 0.41
C ALA A 151 -23.19 -18.41 1.71
N LEU A 152 -22.54 -19.02 2.72
CA LEU A 152 -23.14 -19.23 4.04
C LEU A 152 -23.52 -17.91 4.74
N LYS A 153 -22.77 -16.85 4.55
CA LYS A 153 -23.07 -15.51 5.09
C LYS A 153 -24.35 -14.92 4.47
N LYS A 154 -24.54 -15.09 3.16
CA LYS A 154 -25.79 -14.69 2.46
C LYS A 154 -26.98 -15.50 2.96
N GLU A 155 -26.84 -16.82 3.05
CA GLU A 155 -27.87 -17.72 3.58
C GLU A 155 -28.27 -17.36 5.01
N LYS A 156 -27.27 -17.18 5.90
CA LYS A 156 -27.48 -16.75 7.29
C LYS A 156 -28.30 -15.46 7.38
N ARG A 157 -28.03 -14.48 6.50
CA ARG A 157 -28.80 -13.22 6.46
C ARG A 157 -30.26 -13.43 6.07
N LYS A 158 -30.52 -14.29 5.08
CA LYS A 158 -31.88 -14.63 4.65
C LYS A 158 -32.66 -15.28 5.80
N ILE A 159 -32.09 -16.32 6.41
CA ILE A 159 -32.73 -17.05 7.52
C ILE A 159 -32.94 -16.12 8.74
N ARG A 160 -31.97 -15.25 9.05
CA ARG A 160 -32.12 -14.25 10.14
C ARG A 160 -33.33 -13.33 9.91
N LYS A 161 -33.55 -12.89 8.67
CA LYS A 161 -34.73 -12.07 8.34
C LYS A 161 -36.02 -12.87 8.51
N ALA A 162 -36.02 -14.12 8.02
CA ALA A 162 -37.19 -15.00 8.09
C ALA A 162 -37.59 -15.34 9.53
N TYR A 163 -36.64 -15.77 10.39
CA TYR A 163 -37.00 -16.11 11.77
C TYR A 163 -37.44 -14.87 12.60
N LYS A 164 -36.88 -13.70 12.30
CA LYS A 164 -37.37 -12.45 12.95
C LYS A 164 -38.80 -12.12 12.51
N LYS A 165 -39.15 -12.36 11.23
CA LYS A 165 -40.52 -12.18 10.72
C LYS A 165 -41.49 -13.19 11.35
N ALA A 166 -41.10 -14.47 11.42
CA ALA A 166 -41.90 -15.52 12.08
C ALA A 166 -42.19 -15.21 13.56
N LYS A 167 -41.12 -14.73 14.27
CA LYS A 167 -41.28 -14.32 15.67
C LYS A 167 -42.30 -13.16 15.84
N LYS A 168 -42.22 -12.14 14.98
CA LYS A 168 -43.16 -11.01 14.99
C LYS A 168 -44.61 -11.42 14.65
N ALA A 169 -44.74 -12.43 13.79
CA ALA A 169 -46.05 -12.96 13.39
C ALA A 169 -46.59 -14.05 14.32
N ASN A 170 -45.96 -14.28 15.47
CA ASN A 170 -46.31 -15.30 16.48
C ASN A 170 -46.34 -16.75 15.95
N LYS A 171 -45.63 -17.01 14.86
CA LYS A 171 -45.49 -18.36 14.23
C LYS A 171 -44.34 -19.13 14.90
N MET A 172 -44.57 -19.63 16.12
CA MET A 172 -43.54 -20.15 17.00
C MET A 172 -42.80 -21.39 16.46
N ASP A 173 -43.48 -22.29 15.80
CA ASP A 173 -42.83 -23.50 15.25
C ASP A 173 -41.94 -23.17 14.04
N GLU A 174 -42.41 -22.29 13.15
CA GLU A 174 -41.58 -21.74 12.07
C GLU A 174 -40.37 -20.99 12.63
N TYR A 175 -40.55 -20.17 13.65
CA TYR A 175 -39.47 -19.47 14.36
C TYR A 175 -38.42 -20.45 14.91
N LYS A 176 -38.84 -21.50 15.64
CA LYS A 176 -37.94 -22.51 16.24
C LYS A 176 -37.13 -23.22 15.16
N LYS A 177 -37.79 -23.67 14.07
CA LYS A 177 -37.15 -24.34 12.92
C LYS A 177 -36.10 -23.43 12.26
N LEU A 178 -36.45 -22.19 11.92
CA LEU A 178 -35.53 -21.23 11.29
C LEU A 178 -34.38 -20.83 12.23
N LYS A 179 -34.61 -20.71 13.54
CA LYS A 179 -33.58 -20.42 14.51
C LYS A 179 -32.57 -21.59 14.64
N ALA A 180 -33.05 -22.83 14.60
CA ALA A 180 -32.16 -24.01 14.55
C ALA A 180 -31.27 -24.00 13.29
N GLN A 181 -31.84 -23.74 12.11
CA GLN A 181 -31.08 -23.60 10.87
C GLN A 181 -30.04 -22.47 10.94
N TYR A 182 -30.42 -21.31 11.49
CA TYR A 182 -29.49 -20.20 11.70
C TYR A 182 -28.29 -20.61 12.57
N ASN A 183 -28.52 -21.35 13.65
CA ASN A 183 -27.49 -21.83 14.56
C ASN A 183 -26.56 -22.86 13.89
N GLN A 184 -27.12 -23.76 13.05
CA GLN A 184 -26.33 -24.72 12.25
C GLN A 184 -25.39 -24.00 11.27
N ILE A 185 -25.92 -22.99 10.54
CA ILE A 185 -25.09 -22.19 9.63
C ILE A 185 -24.00 -21.45 10.41
N LYS A 186 -24.32 -20.86 11.54
CA LYS A 186 -23.33 -20.19 12.41
C LYS A 186 -22.21 -21.15 12.81
N LYS A 187 -22.52 -22.40 13.16
CA LYS A 187 -21.56 -23.45 13.50
C LYS A 187 -20.68 -23.84 12.29
N LYS A 188 -21.30 -24.02 11.10
CA LYS A 188 -20.57 -24.26 9.83
C LYS A 188 -19.63 -23.11 9.50
N MET A 189 -20.10 -21.87 9.61
CA MET A 189 -19.28 -20.68 9.37
C MET A 189 -18.08 -20.58 10.31
N LYS A 190 -18.26 -20.89 11.63
CA LYS A 190 -17.15 -20.88 12.60
C LYS A 190 -16.05 -21.89 12.23
N LYS A 191 -16.45 -23.11 11.82
CA LYS A 191 -15.47 -24.13 11.36
C LYS A 191 -14.75 -23.70 10.08
N LEU A 192 -15.48 -23.07 9.13
CA LEU A 192 -14.88 -22.63 7.89
C LEU A 192 -13.98 -21.41 8.07
N GLN A 193 -14.32 -20.51 9.00
CA GLN A 193 -13.53 -19.32 9.30
C GLN A 193 -12.09 -19.65 9.70
N ALA A 194 -11.87 -20.73 10.43
CA ALA A 194 -10.53 -21.18 10.79
C ALA A 194 -9.66 -21.63 9.58
N LYS A 195 -10.32 -21.94 8.45
CA LYS A 195 -9.67 -22.38 7.20
C LYS A 195 -9.45 -21.26 6.19
N LEU A 196 -9.96 -20.04 6.47
CA LEU A 196 -9.78 -18.90 5.58
C LEU A 196 -8.33 -18.43 5.58
N ILE A 197 -7.87 -17.95 4.43
CA ILE A 197 -6.59 -17.25 4.31
C ILE A 197 -6.67 -15.89 5.01
N ILE A 198 -7.84 -15.25 4.96
CA ILE A 198 -8.06 -13.96 5.64
C ILE A 198 -8.43 -14.20 7.09
N GLN A 199 -7.55 -13.79 7.97
CA GLN A 199 -7.67 -13.91 9.43
C GLN A 199 -8.21 -12.63 10.06
N ARG A 200 -8.47 -12.66 11.37
CA ARG A 200 -8.95 -11.51 12.17
C ARG A 200 -8.25 -11.46 13.51
N GLY A 201 -8.22 -10.27 14.08
CA GLY A 201 -7.53 -9.94 15.32
C GLY A 201 -6.21 -9.25 15.04
N LYS A 202 -5.60 -8.71 16.08
CA LYS A 202 -4.25 -8.14 16.05
C LYS A 202 -3.54 -8.43 17.37
N LYS A 203 -2.21 -8.52 17.32
CA LYS A 203 -1.31 -8.52 18.46
C LYS A 203 -0.44 -7.28 18.34
N VAL A 204 -0.45 -6.44 19.36
CA VAL A 204 0.41 -5.26 19.44
C VAL A 204 1.67 -5.64 20.22
N VAL A 205 2.82 -5.21 19.74
CA VAL A 205 4.12 -5.35 20.40
C VAL A 205 4.69 -3.96 20.56
N GLU A 206 4.70 -3.48 21.81
CA GLU A 206 5.24 -2.17 22.15
C GLU A 206 6.74 -2.15 21.96
N LEU A 207 7.25 -1.09 21.32
CA LEU A 207 8.67 -0.90 21.02
C LEU A 207 9.25 0.36 21.70
N GLY A 208 8.42 1.08 22.47
CA GLY A 208 8.75 2.34 23.18
C GLY A 208 8.40 3.58 22.36
N GLU A 209 8.19 4.70 23.05
CA GLU A 209 7.92 6.05 22.52
C GLU A 209 7.04 6.06 21.23
N ASP A 210 5.77 5.69 21.37
CA ASP A 210 4.76 5.68 20.29
C ASP A 210 5.08 4.72 19.10
N LEU A 211 6.11 3.90 19.21
CA LEU A 211 6.46 2.89 18.21
C LEU A 211 5.95 1.51 18.64
N HIS A 212 5.17 0.87 17.77
CA HIS A 212 4.67 -0.47 18.00
C HIS A 212 4.58 -1.27 16.70
N ALA A 213 4.75 -2.59 16.80
CA ALA A 213 4.51 -3.50 15.68
C ALA A 213 3.15 -4.20 15.85
N ILE A 214 2.42 -4.37 14.76
CA ILE A 214 1.11 -5.04 14.74
C ILE A 214 1.24 -6.33 13.93
N LEU A 215 0.92 -7.45 14.58
CA LEU A 215 1.15 -8.78 14.05
C LEU A 215 -0.16 -9.59 13.99
N ASP A 216 -0.23 -10.58 13.09
CA ASP A 216 -1.26 -11.63 13.16
C ASP A 216 -1.15 -12.37 14.50
N PRO A 217 -2.20 -12.36 15.35
CA PRO A 217 -2.15 -12.98 16.68
C PRO A 217 -2.07 -14.52 16.65
N LYS A 218 -2.31 -15.13 15.49
CA LYS A 218 -2.28 -16.58 15.29
C LYS A 218 -0.99 -17.08 14.65
N ALA A 219 -0.12 -16.16 14.23
CA ALA A 219 1.18 -16.49 13.65
C ALA A 219 2.28 -16.42 14.71
N ASN A 220 3.20 -17.36 14.66
CA ASN A 220 4.39 -17.33 15.50
C ASN A 220 5.48 -16.49 14.81
N ILE A 221 5.27 -15.17 14.77
CA ILE A 221 6.23 -14.22 14.20
C ILE A 221 7.30 -13.94 15.26
N LYS A 222 8.53 -14.35 14.95
CA LYS A 222 9.69 -14.09 15.82
C LYS A 222 10.44 -12.85 15.32
N PRO A 223 10.86 -11.95 16.21
CA PRO A 223 11.71 -10.82 15.83
C PRO A 223 12.98 -11.28 15.11
N LYS A 224 13.45 -10.47 14.18
CA LYS A 224 14.68 -10.68 13.44
C LYS A 224 15.56 -9.43 13.52
N LYS A 225 16.83 -9.58 13.18
CA LYS A 225 17.73 -8.44 13.03
C LYS A 225 17.55 -7.86 11.63
N TYR A 226 17.21 -6.59 11.55
CA TYR A 226 17.23 -5.79 10.32
C TYR A 226 18.29 -4.73 10.44
N HIS A 227 19.04 -4.47 9.37
CA HIS A 227 20.09 -3.45 9.38
C HIS A 227 19.95 -2.54 8.15
N ILE A 228 19.97 -1.23 8.38
CA ILE A 228 19.95 -0.20 7.36
C ILE A 228 21.39 0.31 7.15
N ASP A 229 21.97 -0.06 6.01
CA ASP A 229 23.23 0.54 5.60
C ASP A 229 22.97 1.91 4.97
N MET A 230 23.44 2.96 5.62
CA MET A 230 23.26 4.35 5.18
C MET A 230 23.82 4.62 3.78
N LYS A 231 24.78 3.81 3.32
CA LYS A 231 25.32 3.88 1.94
C LYS A 231 24.36 3.36 0.88
N HIS A 232 23.35 2.58 1.29
CA HIS A 232 22.37 1.97 0.40
C HIS A 232 20.98 2.61 0.48
N ILE A 233 20.84 3.73 1.20
CA ILE A 233 19.62 4.51 1.21
C ILE A 233 19.33 5.03 -0.20
N ASP A 234 18.12 4.78 -0.69
CA ASP A 234 17.66 5.21 -2.01
C ASP A 234 16.87 6.52 -1.92
N THR A 235 17.58 7.64 -2.06
CA THR A 235 16.94 8.97 -2.14
C THR A 235 16.38 9.30 -3.52
N SER A 236 16.48 8.38 -4.49
CA SER A 236 15.89 8.58 -5.82
C SER A 236 14.37 8.44 -5.85
N ILE A 237 13.78 7.93 -4.75
CA ILE A 237 12.34 7.73 -4.62
C ILE A 237 11.67 8.66 -3.59
N VAL A 238 12.46 9.36 -2.77
CA VAL A 238 12.00 10.28 -1.73
C VAL A 238 12.68 11.65 -1.87
N ALA A 239 12.01 12.71 -1.42
CA ALA A 239 12.51 14.08 -1.39
C ALA A 239 12.09 14.78 -0.10
N GLY A 240 12.97 15.63 0.42
CA GLY A 240 12.68 16.51 1.55
C GLY A 240 12.18 17.90 1.09
N LYS A 241 11.79 18.70 2.06
CA LYS A 241 11.23 20.06 1.90
C LYS A 241 12.08 20.96 1.01
N ASP A 242 13.38 21.05 1.27
CA ASP A 242 14.26 21.99 0.56
C ASP A 242 14.41 21.65 -0.93
N GLU A 243 14.47 20.35 -1.25
CA GLU A 243 14.51 19.88 -2.64
C GLU A 243 13.22 20.26 -3.38
N VAL A 244 12.06 20.06 -2.74
CA VAL A 244 10.75 20.41 -3.32
C VAL A 244 10.60 21.94 -3.43
N TYR A 245 11.03 22.70 -2.42
CA TYR A 245 10.95 24.16 -2.47
C TYR A 245 11.83 24.75 -3.58
N LYS A 246 13.01 24.19 -3.82
CA LYS A 246 13.84 24.55 -4.98
C LYS A 246 13.09 24.32 -6.30
N ALA A 247 12.41 23.20 -6.44
CA ALA A 247 11.61 22.90 -7.61
C ALA A 247 10.42 23.87 -7.77
N VAL A 248 9.75 24.23 -6.69
CA VAL A 248 8.67 25.24 -6.71
C VAL A 248 9.16 26.60 -7.17
N LYS A 249 10.31 27.06 -6.66
CA LYS A 249 10.92 28.33 -7.09
C LYS A 249 11.25 28.32 -8.59
N ASP A 250 11.81 27.22 -9.09
CA ASP A 250 12.09 27.07 -10.52
C ASP A 250 10.80 27.08 -11.36
N ARG A 251 9.76 26.38 -10.91
CA ARG A 251 8.45 26.35 -11.57
C ARG A 251 7.77 27.73 -11.61
N LEU A 252 7.87 28.49 -10.54
CA LEU A 252 7.32 29.86 -10.49
C LEU A 252 8.02 30.80 -11.49
N LYS A 253 9.32 30.61 -11.71
CA LYS A 253 10.13 31.39 -12.67
C LYS A 253 9.92 30.94 -14.12
N ASN A 254 9.94 29.63 -14.38
CA ASN A 254 10.06 29.05 -15.72
C ASN A 254 8.74 28.42 -16.24
N GLY A 255 7.68 28.37 -15.42
CA GLY A 255 6.39 27.78 -15.80
C GLY A 255 6.53 26.33 -16.28
N ASP A 256 5.89 26.01 -17.39
CA ASP A 256 5.92 24.65 -17.97
C ASP A 256 7.27 24.31 -18.68
N LYS A 257 8.16 25.30 -18.89
CA LYS A 257 9.54 25.06 -19.35
C LYS A 257 10.43 24.46 -18.26
N SER A 258 10.04 24.53 -17.00
CA SER A 258 10.75 23.90 -15.89
C SER A 258 10.91 22.39 -16.10
N LYS A 259 12.06 21.85 -15.71
CA LYS A 259 12.29 20.41 -15.67
C LYS A 259 11.58 19.70 -14.50
N TYR A 260 10.95 20.45 -13.62
CA TYR A 260 10.24 19.93 -12.45
C TYR A 260 8.72 19.93 -12.65
N VAL A 261 8.03 18.96 -12.06
CA VAL A 261 6.58 18.95 -11.93
C VAL A 261 6.23 18.60 -10.48
N ILE A 262 5.32 19.38 -9.89
CA ILE A 262 4.77 19.09 -8.56
C ILE A 262 3.38 18.50 -8.77
N VAL A 263 3.05 17.41 -8.07
CA VAL A 263 1.74 16.74 -8.15
C VAL A 263 1.11 16.68 -6.77
N ASP A 264 -0.11 17.21 -6.65
CA ASP A 264 -0.96 17.04 -5.48
C ASP A 264 -1.89 15.84 -5.68
N ALA A 265 -1.75 14.83 -4.84
CA ALA A 265 -2.53 13.59 -4.93
C ALA A 265 -3.81 13.62 -4.06
N ARG A 266 -4.12 14.74 -3.40
CA ARG A 266 -5.26 14.91 -2.51
C ARG A 266 -6.57 15.15 -3.28
N SER A 267 -7.67 15.17 -2.53
CA SER A 267 -8.99 15.52 -3.07
C SER A 267 -9.12 17.03 -3.32
N MET A 268 -10.02 17.42 -4.23
CA MET A 268 -10.23 18.83 -4.57
C MET A 268 -10.55 19.70 -3.34
N ILE A 269 -11.38 19.22 -2.40
CA ILE A 269 -11.75 19.97 -1.20
C ILE A 269 -10.56 20.26 -0.25
N GLU A 270 -9.51 19.41 -0.29
CA GLU A 270 -8.25 19.65 0.43
C GLU A 270 -7.37 20.65 -0.34
N ILE A 271 -7.32 20.53 -1.65
CA ILE A 271 -6.50 21.39 -2.55
C ILE A 271 -6.93 22.85 -2.49
N ILE A 272 -8.24 23.12 -2.50
CA ILE A 272 -8.79 24.48 -2.40
C ILE A 272 -8.88 25.00 -0.96
N GLY A 273 -8.40 24.23 0.02
CA GLY A 273 -8.33 24.64 1.41
C GLY A 273 -9.64 24.62 2.20
N GLN A 274 -10.73 24.08 1.62
CA GLN A 274 -12.03 23.94 2.34
C GLN A 274 -11.97 22.86 3.43
N ARG A 275 -11.06 21.89 3.30
CA ARG A 275 -10.78 20.88 4.33
C ARG A 275 -9.29 20.81 4.60
N LYS A 276 -8.92 20.85 5.85
CA LYS A 276 -7.57 20.58 6.35
C LYS A 276 -7.62 19.67 7.57
N MET A 277 -6.51 19.04 7.90
CA MET A 277 -6.36 18.33 9.18
C MET A 277 -6.21 19.33 10.31
N ASP A 278 -6.63 18.96 11.54
CA ASP A 278 -6.60 19.86 12.70
C ASP A 278 -5.19 20.27 13.11
N ASN A 279 -4.21 19.39 12.89
CA ASN A 279 -2.79 19.65 13.16
C ASN A 279 -2.10 20.50 12.07
N VAL A 280 -2.81 20.96 11.04
CA VAL A 280 -2.22 21.77 9.97
C VAL A 280 -2.76 23.21 10.03
N ALA A 281 -1.85 24.18 10.09
CA ALA A 281 -2.20 25.59 10.23
C ALA A 281 -2.95 26.16 9.02
N ARG A 282 -2.54 25.80 7.80
CA ARG A 282 -3.07 26.39 6.55
C ARG A 282 -3.72 25.36 5.64
N GLY A 283 -4.89 25.66 5.10
CA GLY A 283 -5.50 24.97 3.96
C GLY A 283 -4.98 25.51 2.63
N GLY A 284 -5.05 24.71 1.55
CA GLY A 284 -4.60 25.07 0.21
C GLY A 284 -3.65 24.05 -0.39
N HIS A 285 -2.78 24.48 -1.32
CA HIS A 285 -1.86 23.60 -2.04
C HIS A 285 -0.51 24.28 -2.34
N ILE A 286 0.52 23.49 -2.68
CA ILE A 286 1.82 23.98 -3.12
C ILE A 286 1.67 24.68 -4.47
N PRO A 287 2.17 25.92 -4.64
CA PRO A 287 2.05 26.64 -5.91
C PRO A 287 2.56 25.83 -7.10
N THR A 288 1.92 25.98 -8.25
CA THR A 288 2.22 25.29 -9.51
C THR A 288 1.94 23.78 -9.54
N ALA A 289 1.38 23.20 -8.46
CA ALA A 289 1.03 21.78 -8.43
C ALA A 289 -0.02 21.44 -9.51
N LYS A 290 0.17 20.31 -10.15
CA LYS A 290 -0.84 19.64 -11.00
C LYS A 290 -1.70 18.76 -10.09
N PHE A 291 -3.02 18.78 -10.29
CA PHE A 291 -3.97 18.07 -9.43
C PHE A 291 -4.34 16.72 -10.05
N ILE A 292 -3.77 15.66 -9.49
CA ILE A 292 -4.05 14.28 -9.92
C ILE A 292 -4.45 13.48 -8.68
N GLU A 293 -5.75 13.47 -8.36
CA GLU A 293 -6.24 12.69 -7.22
C GLU A 293 -5.86 11.21 -7.39
N TRP A 294 -5.31 10.60 -6.34
CA TRP A 294 -4.88 9.21 -6.35
C TRP A 294 -5.92 8.22 -6.90
N LYS A 295 -7.22 8.52 -6.75
CA LYS A 295 -8.31 7.72 -7.31
C LYS A 295 -8.28 7.61 -8.85
N GLN A 296 -7.58 8.51 -9.52
CA GLN A 296 -7.37 8.44 -10.97
C GLN A 296 -6.35 7.38 -11.36
N ILE A 297 -5.54 6.90 -10.41
CA ILE A 297 -4.51 5.87 -10.60
C ILE A 297 -5.09 4.47 -10.45
N THR A 298 -5.97 4.25 -9.46
CA THR A 298 -6.53 2.94 -9.11
C THR A 298 -7.61 2.47 -10.09
N ASP A 299 -7.61 1.19 -10.45
CA ASP A 299 -8.69 0.56 -11.24
C ASP A 299 -9.76 -0.05 -10.32
N PHE A 300 -10.65 0.79 -9.85
CA PHE A 300 -11.76 0.36 -8.99
C PHE A 300 -12.71 -0.64 -9.66
N LYS A 301 -12.89 -0.55 -10.98
CA LYS A 301 -13.78 -1.44 -11.75
C LYS A 301 -13.28 -2.88 -11.74
N ASN A 302 -12.00 -3.07 -12.01
CA ASN A 302 -11.38 -4.38 -12.11
C ASN A 302 -10.70 -4.83 -10.80
N LYS A 303 -10.80 -4.03 -9.73
CA LYS A 303 -10.17 -4.27 -8.43
C LYS A 303 -8.66 -4.50 -8.55
N LYS A 304 -7.98 -3.65 -9.31
CA LYS A 304 -6.54 -3.62 -9.49
C LYS A 304 -5.96 -2.38 -8.80
N SER A 305 -4.75 -2.50 -8.28
CA SER A 305 -4.05 -1.38 -7.63
C SER A 305 -3.78 -0.24 -8.61
N PHE A 306 -3.55 -0.58 -9.88
CA PHE A 306 -3.29 0.42 -10.92
C PHE A 306 -4.19 0.20 -12.14
N ARG A 307 -4.56 1.29 -12.80
CA ARG A 307 -5.18 1.25 -14.12
C ARG A 307 -4.20 0.73 -15.18
N ASP A 308 -4.70 0.45 -16.37
CA ASP A 308 -3.91 0.12 -17.53
C ASP A 308 -2.77 1.13 -17.73
N LEU A 309 -1.53 0.65 -17.93
CA LEU A 309 -0.34 1.49 -17.98
C LEU A 309 -0.35 2.47 -19.16
N ASN A 310 -0.93 2.09 -20.31
CA ASN A 310 -1.02 3.00 -21.46
C ASN A 310 -1.98 4.16 -21.16
N LYS A 311 -3.11 3.88 -20.50
CA LYS A 311 -4.04 4.92 -20.05
C LYS A 311 -3.41 5.86 -19.03
N LEU A 312 -2.60 5.33 -18.11
CA LEU A 312 -1.85 6.15 -17.15
C LEU A 312 -0.81 7.01 -17.87
N ARG A 313 -0.08 6.46 -18.84
CA ARG A 313 0.91 7.20 -19.63
C ARG A 313 0.27 8.38 -20.36
N GLU A 314 -0.86 8.15 -21.05
CA GLU A 314 -1.60 9.21 -21.74
C GLU A 314 -2.15 10.26 -20.75
N MET A 315 -2.64 9.85 -19.60
CA MET A 315 -3.09 10.76 -18.56
C MET A 315 -1.94 11.65 -18.08
N PHE A 316 -0.81 11.07 -17.67
CA PHE A 316 0.34 11.85 -17.19
C PHE A 316 0.87 12.82 -18.26
N LYS A 317 0.92 12.40 -19.53
CA LYS A 317 1.32 13.25 -20.66
C LYS A 317 0.41 14.49 -20.78
N LYS A 318 -0.91 14.35 -20.62
CA LYS A 318 -1.85 15.48 -20.61
C LYS A 318 -1.58 16.50 -19.52
N TYR A 319 -0.99 16.08 -18.39
CA TYR A 319 -0.57 16.98 -17.32
C TYR A 319 0.85 17.53 -17.53
N GLY A 320 1.49 17.29 -18.68
CA GLY A 320 2.86 17.71 -18.97
C GLY A 320 3.92 16.92 -18.19
N ILE A 321 3.58 15.73 -17.72
CA ILE A 321 4.48 14.80 -17.00
C ILE A 321 5.08 13.84 -18.03
N THR A 322 6.35 14.06 -18.35
CA THR A 322 7.13 13.31 -19.34
C THR A 322 8.39 12.70 -18.70
N PRO A 323 9.00 11.64 -19.27
CA PRO A 323 10.13 10.94 -18.65
C PRO A 323 11.39 11.78 -18.39
N ASP A 324 11.54 12.91 -19.08
CA ASP A 324 12.65 13.88 -18.91
C ASP A 324 12.46 14.79 -17.70
N LYS A 325 11.23 14.87 -17.16
CA LYS A 325 10.93 15.69 -15.99
C LYS A 325 11.28 14.98 -14.68
N THR A 326 11.63 15.77 -13.67
CA THR A 326 11.66 15.31 -12.28
C THR A 326 10.30 15.61 -11.65
N VAL A 327 9.63 14.58 -11.15
CA VAL A 327 8.28 14.68 -10.59
C VAL A 327 8.32 14.51 -9.07
N TYR A 328 7.75 15.46 -8.35
CA TYR A 328 7.53 15.37 -6.91
C TYR A 328 6.04 15.23 -6.64
N ALA A 329 5.62 14.14 -6.03
CA ALA A 329 4.24 13.97 -5.60
C ALA A 329 4.11 14.10 -4.08
N TYR A 330 3.03 14.72 -3.64
CA TYR A 330 2.72 14.86 -2.24
C TYR A 330 1.23 14.59 -1.95
N CYS A 331 0.92 14.39 -0.68
CA CYS A 331 -0.45 14.31 -0.21
C CYS A 331 -0.59 14.98 1.17
N GLN A 332 -1.19 14.33 2.15
CA GLN A 332 -1.18 14.85 3.54
C GLN A 332 0.16 14.54 4.22
N VAL A 333 0.59 13.25 4.18
CA VAL A 333 1.76 12.75 4.92
C VAL A 333 2.79 12.00 4.06
N GLY A 334 2.68 12.01 2.75
CA GLY A 334 3.63 11.38 1.81
C GLY A 334 3.51 9.85 1.66
N THR A 335 3.43 9.12 2.74
CA THR A 335 3.45 7.65 2.80
C THR A 335 2.20 6.93 2.26
N GLY A 336 1.36 7.59 1.52
CA GLY A 336 0.13 7.01 0.97
C GLY A 336 -0.14 7.51 -0.45
N ARG A 337 -1.06 8.48 -0.59
CA ARG A 337 -1.55 8.97 -1.88
C ARG A 337 -0.44 9.55 -2.79
N GLY A 338 0.58 10.20 -2.21
CA GLY A 338 1.77 10.66 -2.94
C GLY A 338 2.61 9.49 -3.45
N SER A 339 2.82 8.47 -2.62
CA SER A 339 3.54 7.25 -3.01
C SER A 339 2.85 6.49 -4.14
N ASP A 340 1.51 6.55 -4.22
CA ASP A 340 0.72 5.92 -5.28
C ASP A 340 1.04 6.52 -6.66
N ILE A 341 1.06 7.86 -6.74
CA ILE A 341 1.46 8.58 -7.97
C ILE A 341 2.89 8.19 -8.39
N ILE A 342 3.84 8.22 -7.43
CA ILE A 342 5.24 7.91 -7.73
C ILE A 342 5.41 6.46 -8.16
N THR A 343 4.72 5.53 -7.52
CA THR A 343 4.77 4.11 -7.91
C THR A 343 4.20 3.90 -9.32
N ALA A 344 3.10 4.58 -9.68
CA ALA A 344 2.57 4.53 -11.03
C ALA A 344 3.58 5.05 -12.08
N LEU A 345 4.29 6.15 -11.77
CA LEU A 345 5.35 6.67 -12.63
C LEU A 345 6.55 5.71 -12.75
N LYS A 346 6.96 5.07 -11.65
CA LYS A 346 8.00 4.02 -11.67
C LYS A 346 7.59 2.81 -12.52
N LEU A 347 6.32 2.38 -12.48
CA LEU A 347 5.78 1.34 -13.36
C LEU A 347 5.84 1.74 -14.86
N LEU A 348 5.77 3.03 -15.16
CA LEU A 348 5.91 3.58 -16.51
C LEU A 348 7.37 3.81 -16.93
N GLY A 349 8.35 3.49 -16.05
CA GLY A 349 9.77 3.63 -16.33
C GLY A 349 10.37 5.01 -16.03
N PHE A 350 9.66 5.89 -15.32
CA PHE A 350 10.19 7.19 -14.89
C PHE A 350 11.31 7.01 -13.88
N LYS A 351 12.51 7.49 -14.19
CA LYS A 351 13.66 7.43 -13.28
C LYS A 351 13.57 8.49 -12.17
N ASN A 352 13.16 9.71 -12.52
CA ASN A 352 13.16 10.87 -11.64
C ASN A 352 11.75 11.16 -11.08
N ALA A 353 11.22 10.24 -10.28
CA ALA A 353 9.92 10.40 -9.64
C ALA A 353 10.09 10.13 -8.14
N LYS A 354 9.80 11.13 -7.31
CA LYS A 354 10.04 11.14 -5.87
C LYS A 354 8.79 11.55 -5.09
N VAL A 355 8.53 10.92 -3.96
CA VAL A 355 7.53 11.40 -3.03
C VAL A 355 8.14 12.44 -2.08
N TYR A 356 7.44 13.56 -1.90
CA TYR A 356 7.77 14.53 -0.86
C TYR A 356 7.32 13.97 0.51
N ASN A 357 8.29 13.61 1.35
CA ASN A 357 8.04 12.90 2.60
C ASN A 357 7.20 13.70 3.60
N GLY A 358 7.50 14.98 3.82
CA GLY A 358 6.76 15.85 4.74
C GLY A 358 5.39 16.28 4.24
N SER A 359 5.21 16.30 2.92
CA SER A 359 3.92 16.59 2.25
C SER A 359 3.23 17.86 2.76
N TRP A 360 1.89 17.88 2.78
CA TRP A 360 1.14 19.04 3.24
C TRP A 360 1.23 19.23 4.76
N ASP A 361 1.48 18.16 5.49
CA ASP A 361 1.64 18.23 6.94
C ASP A 361 2.82 19.16 7.32
N GLU A 362 3.94 19.02 6.63
CA GLU A 362 5.09 19.91 6.79
C GLU A 362 4.91 21.27 6.10
N TRP A 363 4.47 21.26 4.82
CA TRP A 363 4.37 22.49 4.03
C TRP A 363 3.31 23.45 4.54
N GLY A 364 2.14 22.93 4.92
CA GLY A 364 1.02 23.71 5.44
C GLY A 364 1.28 24.36 6.80
N ASN A 365 2.20 23.82 7.58
CA ASN A 365 2.62 24.34 8.88
C ASN A 365 3.79 25.33 8.80
N ASP A 366 4.62 25.27 7.75
CA ASP A 366 5.73 26.20 7.58
C ASP A 366 5.25 27.54 6.98
N MET A 367 5.09 28.57 7.83
CA MET A 367 4.57 29.87 7.46
C MET A 367 5.45 30.63 6.45
N ASN A 368 6.72 30.24 6.29
CA ASN A 368 7.65 30.84 5.34
C ASN A 368 7.50 30.29 3.92
N LEU A 369 6.74 29.21 3.74
CA LEU A 369 6.54 28.59 2.44
C LEU A 369 5.29 29.16 1.72
N PRO A 370 5.36 29.36 0.40
CA PRO A 370 4.23 29.88 -0.37
C PRO A 370 3.12 28.83 -0.49
N ILE A 371 1.86 29.30 -0.48
CA ILE A 371 0.68 28.46 -0.73
C ILE A 371 -0.23 29.14 -1.76
N ARG A 372 -1.15 28.35 -2.34
CA ARG A 372 -2.32 28.78 -3.10
C ARG A 372 -3.58 28.13 -2.53
N ARG A 373 -4.72 28.79 -2.78
CA ARG A 373 -6.07 28.29 -2.44
C ARG A 373 -6.95 28.29 -3.68
#